data_1b17441ce8b28067462f21f784c67698
#
_entry.id   1b17441ce8b28067462f21f784c67698
#
_cell.length_a   1.000
_cell.length_b   1.000
_cell.length_c   1.000
_cell.angle_alpha   90.00
_cell.angle_beta   90.00
_cell.angle_gamma   90.00
#
_symmetry.space_group_name_H-M   'P 1'
#
loop_
_entity.id
_entity.type
_entity.pdbx_description
1 polymer ?
#
loop_
_entity_poly.entity_id
_entity_poly.type
_entity_poly.pdbx_seq_one_letter_code
_entity_poly.pdbx_strand_id
1 'polypeptide(L)'
;MNPISFLTQMIRIAIPYLFAASGGVVAERSGIVSLTLEGFMLGGAFAAVVGTHYSGSPWIGVLSGMVGGLFFALIHAITTIRYRADQVVIGVAINLLAIGVTRFFLKLFFASSSNSPRVTGFGGNIRAGGFDNPLLWLGLLAAPAVAFVIYRTPFGLRVRAVGEHPEAAESVGVSVKRVRYIAVAISGILAGLGGVYLALDQHQFTDQMTAGRGFIAISAVIFGRWNPIRAALACLLFAAAETLQIQLQGNHAIPSQFIEMIPYLLVIIALAGVVGRAVPPAALGKVED
;
A
#
# COMPACT_ATOMS: atom_id res chain seq x y z
N MET A 1 -26.44 -15.17 1.44
CA MET A 1 -25.25 -14.40 1.89
C MET A 1 -25.42 -14.04 3.35
N ASN A 2 -24.44 -14.39 4.19
CA ASN A 2 -24.46 -13.95 5.60
C ASN A 2 -23.84 -12.54 5.66
N PRO A 3 -24.58 -11.49 6.08
CA PRO A 3 -24.08 -10.11 6.09
C PRO A 3 -22.84 -9.93 6.97
N ILE A 4 -22.75 -10.69 8.06
CA ILE A 4 -21.62 -10.63 8.99
C ILE A 4 -20.34 -11.16 8.33
N SER A 5 -20.42 -12.28 7.62
CA SER A 5 -19.25 -12.84 6.91
C SER A 5 -18.79 -11.93 5.78
N PHE A 6 -19.72 -11.27 5.08
CA PHE A 6 -19.40 -10.28 4.06
C PHE A 6 -18.63 -9.09 4.65
N LEU A 7 -19.11 -8.49 5.74
CA LEU A 7 -18.46 -7.36 6.39
C LEU A 7 -17.07 -7.73 6.93
N THR A 8 -16.95 -8.90 7.56
CA THR A 8 -15.68 -9.39 8.08
C THR A 8 -14.65 -9.57 6.96
N GLN A 9 -15.05 -10.19 5.85
CA GLN A 9 -14.18 -10.41 4.69
C GLN A 9 -13.80 -9.09 4.02
N MET A 10 -14.74 -8.17 3.85
CA MET A 10 -14.52 -6.83 3.32
C MET A 10 -13.48 -6.06 4.15
N ILE A 11 -13.60 -6.07 5.47
CA ILE A 11 -12.63 -5.40 6.35
C ILE A 11 -11.24 -6.01 6.18
N ARG A 12 -11.10 -7.35 6.20
CA ARG A 12 -9.81 -8.03 6.01
C ARG A 12 -9.15 -7.69 4.68
N ILE A 13 -9.91 -7.66 3.59
CA ILE A 13 -9.42 -7.29 2.25
C ILE A 13 -9.03 -5.81 2.20
N ALA A 14 -9.71 -4.94 2.94
CA ALA A 14 -9.41 -3.51 2.97
C ALA A 14 -8.08 -3.18 3.66
N ILE A 15 -7.60 -3.99 4.62
CA ILE A 15 -6.41 -3.66 5.43
C ILE A 15 -5.17 -3.35 4.61
N PRO A 16 -4.72 -4.20 3.67
CA PRO A 16 -3.56 -3.90 2.84
C PRO A 16 -3.76 -2.63 1.99
N TYR A 17 -4.97 -2.37 1.51
CA TYR A 17 -5.28 -1.12 0.79
C TYR A 17 -5.19 0.10 1.70
N LEU A 18 -5.71 0.01 2.93
CA LEU A 18 -5.67 1.10 3.90
C LEU A 18 -4.25 1.49 4.28
N PHE A 19 -3.37 0.51 4.51
CA PHE A 19 -1.96 0.77 4.76
C PHE A 19 -1.29 1.44 3.55
N ALA A 20 -1.41 0.85 2.36
CA ALA A 20 -0.77 1.34 1.15
C ALA A 20 -1.29 2.73 0.76
N ALA A 21 -2.62 2.94 0.75
CA ALA A 21 -3.22 4.23 0.42
C ALA A 21 -2.84 5.31 1.44
N SER A 22 -2.78 4.98 2.73
CA SER A 22 -2.31 5.90 3.78
C SER A 22 -0.88 6.36 3.52
N GLY A 23 0.01 5.43 3.14
CA GLY A 23 1.37 5.74 2.72
C GLY A 23 1.41 6.58 1.45
N GLY A 24 0.62 6.21 0.44
CA GLY A 24 0.51 6.93 -0.83
C GLY A 24 0.06 8.38 -0.64
N VAL A 25 -0.92 8.64 0.23
CA VAL A 25 -1.34 10.02 0.54
C VAL A 25 -0.19 10.85 1.11
N VAL A 26 0.64 10.28 2.00
CA VAL A 26 1.78 11.01 2.59
C VAL A 26 2.81 11.38 1.53
N ALA A 27 3.20 10.43 0.67
CA ALA A 27 4.17 10.66 -0.39
C ALA A 27 3.64 11.65 -1.43
N GLU A 28 2.42 11.46 -1.95
CA GLU A 28 1.86 12.31 -2.99
C GLU A 28 1.53 13.73 -2.50
N ARG A 29 1.15 13.87 -1.23
CA ARG A 29 1.03 15.19 -0.60
C ARG A 29 2.35 15.94 -0.44
N SER A 30 3.50 15.26 -0.54
CA SER A 30 4.83 15.89 -0.58
C SER A 30 5.31 16.21 -2.00
N GLY A 31 4.54 15.83 -3.03
CA GLY A 31 4.88 16.02 -4.44
C GLY A 31 5.57 14.83 -5.10
N ILE A 32 5.71 13.68 -4.42
CA ILE A 32 6.31 12.46 -4.98
C ILE A 32 5.23 11.45 -5.37
N VAL A 33 5.22 11.04 -6.63
CA VAL A 33 4.27 10.05 -7.17
C VAL A 33 4.48 8.68 -6.54
N SER A 34 3.41 8.05 -6.08
CA SER A 34 3.43 6.80 -5.30
C SER A 34 3.25 5.53 -6.14
N LEU A 35 3.66 5.52 -7.41
CA LEU A 35 3.45 4.36 -8.29
C LEU A 35 4.19 3.10 -7.82
N THR A 36 5.14 3.25 -6.91
CA THR A 36 5.97 2.20 -6.29
C THR A 36 5.29 1.44 -5.15
N LEU A 37 4.06 1.79 -4.76
CA LEU A 37 3.39 1.14 -3.61
C LEU A 37 3.30 -0.38 -3.76
N GLU A 38 3.14 -0.90 -4.98
CA GLU A 38 3.12 -2.34 -5.27
C GLU A 38 4.46 -3.00 -4.88
N GLY A 39 5.58 -2.41 -5.29
CA GLY A 39 6.92 -2.89 -4.96
C GLY A 39 7.23 -2.79 -3.47
N PHE A 40 6.78 -1.73 -2.80
CA PHE A 40 6.94 -1.57 -1.35
C PHE A 40 6.17 -2.65 -0.58
N MET A 41 4.92 -2.93 -0.99
CA MET A 41 4.12 -4.01 -0.41
C MET A 41 4.78 -5.36 -0.64
N LEU A 42 5.21 -5.66 -1.87
CA LEU A 42 5.81 -6.94 -2.21
C LEU A 42 7.13 -7.18 -1.45
N GLY A 43 8.00 -6.16 -1.39
CA GLY A 43 9.23 -6.20 -0.60
C GLY A 43 8.96 -6.39 0.89
N GLY A 44 7.96 -5.70 1.42
CA GLY A 44 7.51 -5.85 2.81
C GLY A 44 6.98 -7.25 3.11
N ALA A 45 6.15 -7.81 2.22
CA ALA A 45 5.60 -9.16 2.36
C ALA A 45 6.71 -10.24 2.39
N PHE A 46 7.67 -10.13 1.46
CA PHE A 46 8.78 -11.07 1.40
C PHE A 46 9.67 -10.99 2.63
N ALA A 47 10.09 -9.78 3.01
CA ALA A 47 10.93 -9.56 4.19
C ALA A 47 10.26 -10.02 5.49
N ALA A 48 8.92 -9.86 5.60
CA ALA A 48 8.16 -10.34 6.74
C ALA A 48 8.23 -11.86 6.88
N VAL A 49 8.05 -12.59 5.78
CA VAL A 49 8.12 -14.05 5.82
C VAL A 49 9.54 -14.53 6.14
N VAL A 50 10.56 -13.93 5.54
CA VAL A 50 11.96 -14.26 5.85
C VAL A 50 12.24 -14.00 7.33
N GLY A 51 11.89 -12.81 7.84
CA GLY A 51 12.08 -12.47 9.26
C GLY A 51 11.36 -13.43 10.21
N THR A 52 10.11 -13.78 9.89
CA THR A 52 9.33 -14.74 10.70
C THR A 52 9.88 -16.15 10.62
N HIS A 53 10.30 -16.60 9.44
CA HIS A 53 10.83 -17.94 9.23
C HIS A 53 12.07 -18.22 10.09
N TYR A 54 13.04 -17.30 10.08
CA TYR A 54 14.29 -17.48 10.82
C TYR A 54 14.19 -17.19 12.32
N SER A 55 13.24 -16.31 12.73
CA SER A 55 13.09 -15.95 14.15
C SER A 55 12.01 -16.74 14.88
N GLY A 56 11.06 -17.36 14.14
CA GLY A 56 9.87 -17.97 14.73
C GLY A 56 8.83 -16.97 15.26
N SER A 57 9.10 -15.66 15.22
CA SER A 57 8.25 -14.62 15.79
C SER A 57 7.59 -13.74 14.73
N PRO A 58 6.23 -13.64 14.69
CA PRO A 58 5.53 -12.75 13.78
C PRO A 58 5.88 -11.28 13.97
N TRP A 59 6.24 -10.85 15.19
CA TRP A 59 6.62 -9.46 15.46
C TRP A 59 7.95 -9.06 14.80
N ILE A 60 8.93 -10.00 14.78
CA ILE A 60 10.17 -9.79 14.03
C ILE A 60 9.86 -9.75 12.54
N GLY A 61 8.91 -10.56 12.06
CA GLY A 61 8.37 -10.47 10.71
C GLY A 61 7.81 -9.10 10.37
N VAL A 62 7.03 -8.50 11.29
CA VAL A 62 6.51 -7.13 11.10
C VAL A 62 7.64 -6.12 10.94
N LEU A 63 8.62 -6.14 11.84
CA LEU A 63 9.78 -5.24 11.78
C LEU A 63 10.59 -5.43 10.48
N SER A 64 10.85 -6.68 10.12
CA SER A 64 11.55 -7.01 8.86
C SER A 64 10.79 -6.52 7.63
N GLY A 65 9.47 -6.66 7.63
CA GLY A 65 8.62 -6.18 6.53
C GLY A 65 8.59 -4.65 6.43
N MET A 66 8.58 -3.93 7.56
CA MET A 66 8.76 -2.47 7.57
C MET A 66 10.10 -2.06 6.93
N VAL A 67 11.17 -2.77 7.26
CA VAL A 67 12.50 -2.55 6.68
C VAL A 67 12.51 -2.89 5.19
N GLY A 68 11.84 -3.99 4.77
CA GLY A 68 11.72 -4.38 3.36
C GLY A 68 10.99 -3.33 2.51
N GLY A 69 9.87 -2.79 3.01
CA GLY A 69 9.16 -1.69 2.34
C GLY A 69 9.98 -0.40 2.32
N LEU A 70 10.65 -0.06 3.42
CA LEU A 70 11.54 1.10 3.53
C LEU A 70 12.74 0.99 2.57
N PHE A 71 13.31 -0.19 2.36
CA PHE A 71 14.43 -0.42 1.45
C PHE A 71 14.08 0.01 0.02
N PHE A 72 12.96 -0.46 -0.53
CA PHE A 72 12.50 -0.06 -1.86
C PHE A 72 12.09 1.42 -1.91
N ALA A 73 11.53 1.95 -0.82
CA ALA A 73 11.19 3.36 -0.72
C ALA A 73 12.43 4.27 -0.74
N LEU A 74 13.53 3.86 -0.10
CA LEU A 74 14.80 4.61 -0.14
C LEU A 74 15.40 4.59 -1.55
N ILE A 75 15.35 3.47 -2.27
CA ILE A 75 15.77 3.42 -3.67
C ILE A 75 14.96 4.42 -4.49
N HIS A 76 13.62 4.43 -4.34
CA HIS A 76 12.74 5.37 -5.02
C HIS A 76 13.09 6.82 -4.67
N ALA A 77 13.24 7.12 -3.38
CA ALA A 77 13.57 8.47 -2.92
C ALA A 77 14.92 8.97 -3.43
N ILE A 78 15.95 8.11 -3.42
CA ILE A 78 17.30 8.48 -3.92
C ILE A 78 17.24 8.75 -5.43
N THR A 79 16.58 7.89 -6.19
CA THR A 79 16.51 8.03 -7.65
C THR A 79 15.69 9.25 -8.08
N THR A 80 14.58 9.53 -7.43
CA THR A 80 13.69 10.63 -7.81
C THR A 80 14.09 11.97 -7.22
N ILE A 81 14.59 12.00 -5.96
CA ILE A 81 14.91 13.27 -5.29
C ILE A 81 16.37 13.70 -5.53
N ARG A 82 17.33 12.74 -5.47
CA ARG A 82 18.75 13.08 -5.64
C ARG A 82 19.16 13.12 -7.10
N TYR A 83 18.75 12.12 -7.87
CA TYR A 83 19.11 12.00 -9.30
C TYR A 83 18.09 12.63 -10.23
N ARG A 84 16.98 13.16 -9.69
CA ARG A 84 15.93 13.87 -10.47
C ARG A 84 15.36 13.04 -11.62
N ALA A 85 15.35 11.70 -11.47
CA ALA A 85 14.78 10.82 -12.48
C ALA A 85 13.26 10.91 -12.51
N ASP A 86 12.66 10.63 -13.66
CA ASP A 86 11.20 10.60 -13.82
C ASP A 86 10.55 9.64 -12.83
N GLN A 87 9.62 10.16 -12.04
CA GLN A 87 9.02 9.45 -10.91
C GLN A 87 8.15 8.27 -11.35
N VAL A 88 7.50 8.39 -12.52
CA VAL A 88 6.62 7.34 -13.07
C VAL A 88 7.48 6.20 -13.62
N VAL A 89 8.51 6.52 -14.40
CA VAL A 89 9.43 5.53 -14.97
C VAL A 89 10.14 4.75 -13.85
N ILE A 90 10.67 5.46 -12.85
CA ILE A 90 11.31 4.83 -11.69
C ILE A 90 10.31 4.01 -10.88
N GLY A 91 9.07 4.50 -10.75
CA GLY A 91 8.01 3.77 -10.07
C GLY A 91 7.75 2.39 -10.66
N VAL A 92 7.61 2.32 -11.97
CA VAL A 92 7.45 1.05 -12.70
C VAL A 92 8.70 0.18 -12.59
N ALA A 93 9.89 0.77 -12.75
CA ALA A 93 11.16 0.04 -12.66
C ALA A 93 11.34 -0.63 -11.28
N ILE A 94 11.00 0.07 -10.19
CA ILE A 94 11.09 -0.49 -8.83
C ILE A 94 10.07 -1.59 -8.60
N ASN A 95 8.86 -1.48 -9.15
CA ASN A 95 7.90 -2.57 -9.07
C ASN A 95 8.43 -3.85 -9.76
N LEU A 96 9.02 -3.71 -10.94
CA LEU A 96 9.67 -4.83 -11.63
C LEU A 96 10.89 -5.36 -10.87
N LEU A 97 11.70 -4.45 -10.30
CA LEU A 97 12.83 -4.82 -9.45
C LEU A 97 12.38 -5.62 -8.22
N ALA A 98 11.30 -5.19 -7.55
CA ALA A 98 10.76 -5.88 -6.40
C ALA A 98 10.31 -7.31 -6.76
N ILE A 99 9.63 -7.50 -7.91
CA ILE A 99 9.25 -8.82 -8.42
C ILE A 99 10.50 -9.67 -8.67
N GLY A 100 11.50 -9.13 -9.34
CA GLY A 100 12.73 -9.86 -9.65
C GLY A 100 13.53 -10.25 -8.40
N VAL A 101 13.69 -9.30 -7.48
CA VAL A 101 14.44 -9.49 -6.22
C VAL A 101 13.74 -10.49 -5.31
N THR A 102 12.43 -10.36 -5.11
CA THR A 102 11.68 -11.27 -4.24
C THR A 102 11.67 -12.70 -4.81
N ARG A 103 11.50 -12.85 -6.12
CA ARG A 103 11.56 -14.16 -6.79
C ARG A 103 12.96 -14.79 -6.72
N PHE A 104 14.01 -14.01 -6.93
CA PHE A 104 15.39 -14.47 -6.81
C PHE A 104 15.69 -14.98 -5.39
N PHE A 105 15.38 -14.19 -4.38
CA PHE A 105 15.61 -14.58 -2.99
C PHE A 105 14.68 -15.69 -2.51
N LEU A 106 13.45 -15.80 -3.04
CA LEU A 106 12.55 -16.91 -2.76
C LEU A 106 13.20 -18.24 -3.19
N LYS A 107 13.79 -18.27 -4.38
CA LYS A 107 14.50 -19.43 -4.87
C LYS A 107 15.79 -19.72 -4.07
N LEU A 108 16.53 -18.66 -3.69
CA LEU A 108 17.79 -18.78 -2.96
C LEU A 108 17.58 -19.31 -1.53
N PHE A 109 16.60 -18.77 -0.79
CA PHE A 109 16.40 -19.11 0.62
C PHE A 109 15.53 -20.36 0.83
N PHE A 110 14.56 -20.58 -0.06
CA PHE A 110 13.55 -21.62 0.13
C PHE A 110 13.55 -22.68 -0.97
N ALA A 111 14.47 -22.59 -1.94
CA ALA A 111 14.55 -23.52 -3.09
C ALA A 111 13.22 -23.67 -3.88
N SER A 112 12.32 -22.68 -3.77
CA SER A 112 11.00 -22.66 -4.39
C SER A 112 10.86 -21.45 -5.33
N SER A 113 10.15 -21.62 -6.44
CA SER A 113 9.90 -20.54 -7.40
C SER A 113 8.53 -19.88 -7.20
N SER A 114 7.64 -20.45 -6.39
CA SER A 114 6.26 -20.00 -6.26
C SER A 114 5.87 -19.60 -4.84
N ASN A 115 6.26 -20.40 -3.83
CA ASN A 115 5.83 -20.18 -2.45
C ASN A 115 6.97 -20.39 -1.47
N SER A 116 6.94 -19.64 -0.35
CA SER A 116 7.77 -19.94 0.82
C SER A 116 7.20 -21.10 1.65
N PRO A 117 7.98 -21.68 2.57
CA PRO A 117 7.42 -22.48 3.65
C PRO A 117 6.38 -21.69 4.46
N ARG A 118 5.48 -22.43 5.13
CA ARG A 118 4.53 -21.80 6.04
C ARG A 118 5.24 -21.23 7.27
N VAL A 119 4.81 -20.05 7.68
CA VAL A 119 5.33 -19.32 8.85
C VAL A 119 4.23 -19.08 9.88
N THR A 120 4.62 -18.81 11.10
CA THR A 120 3.69 -18.39 12.15
C THR A 120 3.14 -17.00 11.83
N GLY A 121 1.81 -16.86 11.84
CA GLY A 121 1.13 -15.58 11.65
C GLY A 121 0.40 -15.14 12.92
N PHE A 122 -0.30 -14.01 12.85
CA PHE A 122 -1.20 -13.57 13.91
C PHE A 122 -2.58 -14.20 13.69
N GLY A 123 -3.10 -14.88 14.71
CA GLY A 123 -4.47 -15.36 14.74
C GLY A 123 -4.70 -16.66 13.96
N GLY A 124 -4.80 -17.78 14.67
CA GLY A 124 -5.20 -19.08 14.14
C GLY A 124 -6.69 -19.40 14.33
N ASN A 125 -7.46 -18.57 15.01
CA ASN A 125 -8.85 -18.84 15.29
C ASN A 125 -9.78 -18.29 14.21
N ILE A 126 -10.15 -19.14 13.26
CA ILE A 126 -11.19 -18.90 12.26
C ILE A 126 -12.52 -18.45 12.91
N ARG A 127 -12.77 -18.90 14.16
CA ARG A 127 -13.98 -18.54 14.92
C ARG A 127 -14.05 -17.05 15.31
N ALA A 128 -12.90 -16.37 15.46
CA ALA A 128 -12.85 -14.94 15.80
C ALA A 128 -12.88 -14.01 14.56
N GLY A 129 -13.07 -14.56 13.35
CA GLY A 129 -13.16 -13.77 12.11
C GLY A 129 -11.90 -13.00 11.74
N GLY A 130 -10.74 -13.34 12.35
CA GLY A 130 -9.46 -12.67 12.10
C GLY A 130 -9.27 -11.36 12.88
N PHE A 131 -10.19 -10.99 13.77
CA PHE A 131 -10.08 -9.79 14.61
C PHE A 131 -9.01 -9.91 15.70
N ASP A 132 -8.46 -11.11 15.92
CA ASP A 132 -7.32 -11.34 16.83
C ASP A 132 -5.98 -10.86 16.23
N ASN A 133 -5.96 -10.50 14.94
CA ASN A 133 -4.76 -10.00 14.31
C ASN A 133 -4.55 -8.51 14.65
N PRO A 134 -3.47 -8.15 15.38
CA PRO A 134 -3.21 -6.76 15.76
C PRO A 134 -2.97 -5.85 14.56
N LEU A 135 -2.47 -6.37 13.44
CA LEU A 135 -2.27 -5.60 12.21
C LEU A 135 -3.59 -5.15 11.58
N LEU A 136 -4.70 -5.87 11.82
CA LEU A 136 -6.02 -5.43 11.37
C LEU A 136 -6.39 -4.09 12.02
N TRP A 137 -6.24 -3.99 13.33
CA TRP A 137 -6.54 -2.76 14.07
C TRP A 137 -5.60 -1.62 13.71
N LEU A 138 -4.30 -1.92 13.55
CA LEU A 138 -3.32 -0.93 13.05
C LEU A 138 -3.69 -0.43 11.65
N GLY A 139 -4.15 -1.31 10.76
CA GLY A 139 -4.58 -0.93 9.41
C GLY A 139 -5.83 -0.02 9.42
N LEU A 140 -6.81 -0.32 10.26
CA LEU A 140 -7.98 0.55 10.45
C LEU A 140 -7.61 1.92 11.03
N LEU A 141 -6.60 1.96 11.90
CA LEU A 141 -6.11 3.21 12.50
C LEU A 141 -5.16 3.98 11.60
N ALA A 142 -4.62 3.37 10.53
CA ALA A 142 -3.62 4.00 9.67
C ALA A 142 -4.13 5.31 9.02
N ALA A 143 -5.33 5.27 8.45
CA ALA A 143 -5.91 6.45 7.79
C ALA A 143 -6.27 7.59 8.78
N PRO A 144 -6.93 7.36 9.92
CA PRO A 144 -7.10 8.37 10.95
C PRO A 144 -5.79 8.94 11.50
N ALA A 145 -4.78 8.08 11.73
CA ALA A 145 -3.47 8.52 12.20
C ALA A 145 -2.77 9.41 11.18
N VAL A 146 -2.75 9.02 9.91
CA VAL A 146 -2.20 9.83 8.83
C VAL A 146 -2.99 11.13 8.66
N ALA A 147 -4.32 11.11 8.80
CA ALA A 147 -5.13 12.32 8.76
C ALA A 147 -4.75 13.29 9.90
N PHE A 148 -4.56 12.76 11.11
CA PHE A 148 -4.10 13.56 12.24
C PHE A 148 -2.72 14.16 11.96
N VAL A 149 -1.76 13.34 11.49
CA VAL A 149 -0.40 13.82 11.16
C VAL A 149 -0.44 14.91 10.08
N ILE A 150 -1.17 14.69 8.98
CA ILE A 150 -1.20 15.64 7.85
C ILE A 150 -1.92 16.94 8.21
N TYR A 151 -3.00 16.89 9.00
CA TYR A 151 -3.83 18.09 9.22
C TYR A 151 -3.60 18.76 10.57
N ARG A 152 -3.01 18.09 11.56
CA ARG A 152 -2.88 18.59 12.92
C ARG A 152 -1.45 18.74 13.42
N THR A 153 -0.42 18.35 12.63
CA THR A 153 0.97 18.44 13.06
C THR A 153 1.79 19.42 12.22
N PRO A 154 2.88 19.99 12.77
CA PRO A 154 3.82 20.83 12.01
C PRO A 154 4.47 20.08 10.83
N PHE A 155 4.70 18.77 10.98
CA PHE A 155 5.22 17.94 9.88
C PHE A 155 4.23 17.90 8.71
N GLY A 156 2.95 17.63 8.99
CA GLY A 156 1.92 17.63 7.96
C GLY A 156 1.73 18.96 7.26
N LEU A 157 1.91 20.08 7.99
CA LEU A 157 1.91 21.41 7.38
C LEU A 157 3.07 21.56 6.37
N ARG A 158 4.29 21.13 6.75
CA ARG A 158 5.46 21.13 5.85
C ARG A 158 5.26 20.24 4.63
N VAL A 159 4.72 19.04 4.81
CA VAL A 159 4.41 18.12 3.70
C VAL A 159 3.46 18.78 2.71
N ARG A 160 2.38 19.40 3.17
CA ARG A 160 1.42 20.09 2.29
C ARG A 160 2.02 21.31 1.61
N ALA A 161 2.80 22.12 2.33
CA ALA A 161 3.48 23.29 1.76
C ALA A 161 4.45 22.89 0.64
N VAL A 162 5.25 21.84 0.88
CA VAL A 162 6.20 21.30 -0.10
C VAL A 162 5.48 20.70 -1.33
N GLY A 163 4.31 20.09 -1.16
CA GLY A 163 3.55 19.54 -2.27
C GLY A 163 2.78 20.56 -3.09
N GLU A 164 2.47 21.74 -2.53
CA GLU A 164 1.76 22.80 -3.27
C GLU A 164 2.74 23.83 -3.87
N HIS A 165 3.68 24.35 -3.05
CA HIS A 165 4.62 25.39 -3.45
C HIS A 165 6.01 25.16 -2.83
N PRO A 166 6.84 24.25 -3.43
CA PRO A 166 8.15 23.91 -2.89
C PRO A 166 9.10 25.10 -2.77
N GLU A 167 9.16 25.96 -3.78
CA GLU A 167 10.00 27.18 -3.77
C GLU A 167 9.63 28.13 -2.61
N ALA A 168 8.34 28.33 -2.38
CA ALA A 168 7.86 29.14 -1.26
C ALA A 168 8.17 28.47 0.10
N ALA A 169 8.16 27.15 0.18
CA ALA A 169 8.54 26.43 1.39
C ALA A 169 10.05 26.58 1.66
N GLU A 170 10.90 26.55 0.64
CA GLU A 170 12.34 26.77 0.77
C GLU A 170 12.69 28.19 1.21
N SER A 171 11.99 29.20 0.70
CA SER A 171 12.21 30.61 1.07
C SER A 171 12.00 30.90 2.56
N VAL A 172 11.16 30.11 3.23
CA VAL A 172 10.92 30.17 4.68
C VAL A 172 11.75 29.15 5.48
N GLY A 173 12.77 28.52 4.85
CA GLY A 173 13.73 27.64 5.51
C GLY A 173 13.29 26.17 5.66
N VAL A 174 12.21 25.74 4.97
CA VAL A 174 11.81 24.34 4.96
C VAL A 174 12.64 23.58 3.93
N SER A 175 13.40 22.58 4.36
CA SER A 175 14.14 21.71 3.44
C SER A 175 13.19 20.77 2.70
N VAL A 176 12.87 21.07 1.44
CA VAL A 176 12.00 20.27 0.56
C VAL A 176 12.50 18.85 0.44
N LYS A 177 13.80 18.67 0.17
CA LYS A 177 14.41 17.33 0.04
C LYS A 177 14.19 16.46 1.27
N ARG A 178 14.46 17.00 2.48
CA ARG A 178 14.27 16.22 3.74
C ARG A 178 12.81 15.83 3.95
N VAL A 179 11.88 16.74 3.69
CA VAL A 179 10.44 16.46 3.84
C VAL A 179 10.01 15.35 2.87
N ARG A 180 10.43 15.41 1.61
CA ARG A 180 10.14 14.37 0.61
C ARG A 180 10.75 13.01 0.98
N TYR A 181 12.02 12.97 1.42
CA TYR A 181 12.65 11.72 1.88
C TYR A 181 11.87 11.07 3.02
N ILE A 182 11.49 11.86 4.02
CA ILE A 182 10.72 11.36 5.17
C ILE A 182 9.33 10.89 4.72
N ALA A 183 8.66 11.63 3.84
CA ALA A 183 7.35 11.28 3.34
C ALA A 183 7.36 9.94 2.55
N VAL A 184 8.35 9.74 1.67
CA VAL A 184 8.53 8.50 0.93
C VAL A 184 8.91 7.34 1.85
N ALA A 185 9.76 7.57 2.86
CA ALA A 185 10.12 6.55 3.86
C ALA A 185 8.87 6.10 4.65
N ILE A 186 8.04 7.02 5.12
CA ILE A 186 6.77 6.70 5.79
C ILE A 186 5.85 5.92 4.85
N SER A 187 5.78 6.31 3.58
CA SER A 187 5.00 5.61 2.56
C SER A 187 5.46 4.16 2.40
N GLY A 188 6.78 3.94 2.31
CA GLY A 188 7.36 2.61 2.19
C GLY A 188 7.11 1.72 3.41
N ILE A 189 7.21 2.28 4.61
CA ILE A 189 6.92 1.56 5.86
C ILE A 189 5.43 1.16 5.90
N LEU A 190 4.52 2.09 5.61
CA LEU A 190 3.09 1.81 5.64
C LEU A 190 2.69 0.82 4.54
N ALA A 191 3.14 1.02 3.31
CA ALA A 191 2.87 0.06 2.24
C ALA A 191 3.51 -1.32 2.52
N GLY A 192 4.71 -1.34 3.09
CA GLY A 192 5.35 -2.57 3.58
C GLY A 192 4.49 -3.30 4.61
N LEU A 193 3.88 -2.58 5.56
CA LEU A 193 2.94 -3.16 6.53
C LEU A 193 1.70 -3.76 5.84
N GLY A 194 1.22 -3.18 4.75
CA GLY A 194 0.17 -3.77 3.92
C GLY A 194 0.60 -5.14 3.35
N GLY A 195 1.85 -5.24 2.89
CA GLY A 195 2.44 -6.50 2.45
C GLY A 195 2.64 -7.50 3.59
N VAL A 196 3.11 -7.04 4.75
CA VAL A 196 3.23 -7.85 5.98
C VAL A 196 1.90 -8.49 6.35
N TYR A 197 0.82 -7.68 6.34
CA TYR A 197 -0.51 -8.19 6.64
C TYR A 197 -0.90 -9.32 5.69
N LEU A 198 -0.71 -9.15 4.37
CA LEU A 198 -1.01 -10.20 3.38
C LEU A 198 -0.23 -11.49 3.65
N ALA A 199 1.07 -11.38 3.90
CA ALA A 199 1.94 -12.53 4.06
C ALA A 199 1.68 -13.30 5.36
N LEU A 200 1.47 -12.59 6.48
CA LEU A 200 1.21 -13.20 7.77
C LEU A 200 -0.24 -13.69 7.91
N ASP A 201 -1.21 -13.08 7.21
CA ASP A 201 -2.59 -13.58 7.15
C ASP A 201 -2.69 -14.88 6.33
N GLN A 202 -1.89 -15.02 5.25
CA GLN A 202 -1.80 -16.24 4.46
C GLN A 202 -0.80 -17.27 5.03
N HIS A 203 -0.03 -16.91 6.05
CA HIS A 203 1.02 -17.73 6.65
C HIS A 203 2.12 -18.17 5.69
N GLN A 204 2.30 -17.49 4.56
CA GLN A 204 3.32 -17.78 3.56
C GLN A 204 3.48 -16.58 2.61
N PHE A 205 4.62 -16.55 1.92
CA PHE A 205 4.81 -15.68 0.77
C PHE A 205 4.49 -16.47 -0.51
N THR A 206 3.70 -15.88 -1.38
CA THR A 206 3.45 -16.40 -2.73
C THR A 206 4.03 -15.39 -3.74
N ASP A 207 4.63 -15.88 -4.82
CA ASP A 207 5.16 -15.00 -5.86
C ASP A 207 4.08 -14.03 -6.35
N GLN A 208 4.42 -12.74 -6.39
CA GLN A 208 3.51 -11.65 -6.75
C GLN A 208 2.20 -11.58 -5.92
N MET A 209 2.23 -11.97 -4.63
CA MET A 209 1.02 -12.04 -3.79
C MET A 209 0.27 -10.73 -3.60
N THR A 210 0.88 -9.60 -3.91
CA THR A 210 0.24 -8.28 -3.88
C THR A 210 -0.77 -8.10 -5.00
N ALA A 211 -0.57 -8.78 -6.15
CA ALA A 211 -1.52 -8.91 -7.26
C ALA A 211 -2.19 -7.58 -7.68
N GLY A 212 -1.42 -6.50 -7.75
CA GLY A 212 -1.91 -5.18 -8.16
C GLY A 212 -2.59 -4.36 -7.06
N ARG A 213 -2.58 -4.82 -5.82
CA ARG A 213 -3.21 -4.12 -4.68
C ARG A 213 -2.62 -2.73 -4.43
N GLY A 214 -1.33 -2.53 -4.72
CA GLY A 214 -0.70 -1.22 -4.69
C GLY A 214 -1.30 -0.24 -5.71
N PHE A 215 -1.64 -0.71 -6.91
CA PHE A 215 -2.30 0.13 -7.92
C PHE A 215 -3.75 0.46 -7.55
N ILE A 216 -4.47 -0.47 -6.91
CA ILE A 216 -5.79 -0.19 -6.35
C ILE A 216 -5.68 0.87 -5.24
N ALA A 217 -4.66 0.79 -4.40
CA ALA A 217 -4.40 1.78 -3.36
C ALA A 217 -4.13 3.18 -3.93
N ILE A 218 -3.34 3.30 -5.02
CA ILE A 218 -3.14 4.58 -5.72
C ILE A 218 -4.48 5.11 -6.26
N SER A 219 -5.27 4.24 -6.89
CA SER A 219 -6.60 4.62 -7.37
C SER A 219 -7.47 5.15 -6.23
N ALA A 220 -7.41 4.54 -5.04
CA ALA A 220 -8.11 5.00 -3.84
C ALA A 220 -7.59 6.37 -3.35
N VAL A 221 -6.29 6.67 -3.46
CA VAL A 221 -5.71 7.98 -3.14
C VAL A 221 -6.27 9.06 -4.06
N ILE A 222 -6.29 8.81 -5.37
CA ILE A 222 -6.84 9.74 -6.37
C ILE A 222 -8.34 9.94 -6.14
N PHE A 223 -9.07 8.86 -5.91
CA PHE A 223 -10.50 8.86 -5.62
C PHE A 223 -10.83 9.65 -4.36
N GLY A 224 -10.00 9.50 -3.33
CA GLY A 224 -10.06 10.24 -2.08
C GLY A 224 -9.59 11.69 -2.19
N ARG A 225 -9.13 12.16 -3.37
CA ARG A 225 -8.58 13.51 -3.59
C ARG A 225 -7.46 13.83 -2.61
N TRP A 226 -6.53 12.91 -2.44
CA TRP A 226 -5.40 13.03 -1.50
C TRP A 226 -5.81 13.34 -0.05
N ASN A 227 -7.04 12.99 0.33
CA ASN A 227 -7.51 13.06 1.71
C ASN A 227 -7.48 11.65 2.32
N PRO A 228 -6.78 11.43 3.45
CA PRO A 228 -6.61 10.09 4.02
C PRO A 228 -7.93 9.39 4.35
N ILE A 229 -8.89 10.12 4.90
CA ILE A 229 -10.20 9.56 5.29
C ILE A 229 -11.03 9.19 4.05
N ARG A 230 -11.04 10.04 3.03
CA ARG A 230 -11.75 9.75 1.78
C ARG A 230 -11.09 8.61 1.01
N ALA A 231 -9.74 8.54 1.03
CA ALA A 231 -9.00 7.41 0.46
C ALA A 231 -9.34 6.11 1.20
N ALA A 232 -9.48 6.13 2.52
CA ALA A 232 -9.90 4.97 3.29
C ALA A 232 -11.32 4.51 2.92
N LEU A 233 -12.26 5.44 2.71
CA LEU A 233 -13.60 5.09 2.22
C LEU A 233 -13.55 4.46 0.83
N ALA A 234 -12.69 4.95 -0.06
CA ALA A 234 -12.47 4.35 -1.38
C ALA A 234 -11.86 2.93 -1.25
N CYS A 235 -10.91 2.71 -0.34
CA CYS A 235 -10.35 1.39 -0.05
C CYS A 235 -11.45 0.40 0.41
N LEU A 236 -12.36 0.85 1.28
CA LEU A 236 -13.49 0.03 1.72
C LEU A 236 -14.44 -0.30 0.56
N LEU A 237 -14.69 0.65 -0.33
CA LEU A 237 -15.51 0.43 -1.53
C LEU A 237 -14.88 -0.62 -2.45
N PHE A 238 -13.56 -0.51 -2.71
CA PHE A 238 -12.86 -1.49 -3.55
C PHE A 238 -12.79 -2.87 -2.89
N ALA A 239 -12.57 -2.92 -1.57
CA ALA A 239 -12.63 -4.17 -0.82
C ALA A 239 -14.03 -4.80 -0.82
N ALA A 240 -15.09 -4.00 -0.79
CA ALA A 240 -16.45 -4.50 -0.94
C ALA A 240 -16.68 -5.14 -2.31
N ALA A 241 -16.18 -4.51 -3.38
CA ALA A 241 -16.26 -5.04 -4.74
C ALA A 241 -15.48 -6.37 -4.89
N GLU A 242 -14.28 -6.45 -4.33
CA GLU A 242 -13.48 -7.69 -4.32
C GLU A 242 -14.15 -8.79 -3.48
N THR A 243 -14.73 -8.43 -2.34
CA THR A 243 -15.51 -9.38 -1.52
C THR A 243 -16.72 -9.91 -2.28
N LEU A 244 -17.44 -9.03 -2.99
CA LEU A 244 -18.57 -9.43 -3.83
C LEU A 244 -18.13 -10.36 -4.95
N GLN A 245 -17.02 -10.03 -5.62
CA GLN A 245 -16.41 -10.87 -6.63
C GLN A 245 -16.11 -12.28 -6.10
N ILE A 246 -15.43 -12.38 -4.95
CA ILE A 246 -15.08 -13.68 -4.34
C ILE A 246 -16.34 -14.50 -4.02
N GLN A 247 -17.38 -13.86 -3.49
CA GLN A 247 -18.62 -14.54 -3.16
C GLN A 247 -19.44 -14.99 -4.39
N LEU A 248 -19.33 -14.27 -5.51
CA LEU A 248 -19.98 -14.63 -6.77
C LEU A 248 -19.25 -15.72 -7.56
N GLN A 249 -17.94 -15.92 -7.34
CA GLN A 249 -17.14 -16.95 -8.03
C GLN A 249 -17.69 -18.39 -7.82
N GLY A 250 -18.42 -18.63 -6.75
CA GLY A 250 -19.10 -19.92 -6.52
C GLY A 250 -20.40 -20.12 -7.31
N ASN A 251 -20.86 -19.14 -8.08
CA ASN A 251 -22.12 -19.20 -8.82
C ASN A 251 -21.85 -19.61 -10.28
N HIS A 252 -22.22 -20.84 -10.64
CA HIS A 252 -22.00 -21.39 -11.98
C HIS A 252 -22.82 -20.71 -13.11
N ALA A 253 -23.71 -19.78 -12.76
CA ALA A 253 -24.57 -19.11 -13.75
C ALA A 253 -23.82 -18.01 -14.55
N ILE A 254 -22.71 -17.48 -14.04
CA ILE A 254 -21.94 -16.40 -14.67
C ILE A 254 -20.49 -16.92 -14.89
N PRO A 255 -19.93 -16.77 -16.11
CA PRO A 255 -18.52 -17.09 -16.34
C PRO A 255 -17.60 -16.30 -15.42
N SER A 256 -16.60 -16.95 -14.82
CA SER A 256 -15.68 -16.36 -13.82
C SER A 256 -14.98 -15.09 -14.31
N GLN A 257 -14.69 -15.01 -15.62
CA GLN A 257 -14.05 -13.88 -16.26
C GLN A 257 -14.84 -12.56 -16.09
N PHE A 258 -16.19 -12.62 -16.20
CA PHE A 258 -17.03 -11.43 -15.97
C PHE A 258 -17.06 -11.02 -14.50
N ILE A 259 -17.02 -11.99 -13.60
CA ILE A 259 -16.99 -11.74 -12.16
C ILE A 259 -15.66 -11.08 -11.78
N GLU A 260 -14.55 -11.51 -12.36
CA GLU A 260 -13.21 -10.93 -12.13
C GLU A 260 -13.09 -9.48 -12.62
N MET A 261 -13.93 -9.04 -13.56
CA MET A 261 -13.95 -7.65 -14.05
C MET A 261 -14.61 -6.67 -13.07
N ILE A 262 -15.42 -7.13 -12.11
CA ILE A 262 -16.22 -6.29 -11.22
C ILE A 262 -15.42 -5.19 -10.52
N PRO A 263 -14.29 -5.48 -9.82
CA PRO A 263 -13.52 -4.43 -9.15
C PRO A 263 -12.95 -3.40 -10.12
N TYR A 264 -12.49 -3.81 -11.28
CA TYR A 264 -11.91 -2.92 -12.29
C TYR A 264 -12.96 -2.02 -12.94
N LEU A 265 -14.13 -2.58 -13.28
CA LEU A 265 -15.25 -1.80 -13.79
C LEU A 265 -15.72 -0.77 -12.76
N LEU A 266 -15.77 -1.14 -11.49
CA LEU A 266 -16.13 -0.22 -10.42
C LEU A 266 -15.11 0.93 -10.33
N VAL A 267 -13.80 0.65 -10.44
CA VAL A 267 -12.76 1.69 -10.48
C VAL A 267 -12.97 2.64 -11.67
N ILE A 268 -13.23 2.10 -12.86
CA ILE A 268 -13.45 2.91 -14.08
C ILE A 268 -14.69 3.80 -13.94
N ILE A 269 -15.82 3.22 -13.52
CA ILE A 269 -17.08 3.95 -13.34
C ILE A 269 -16.93 5.04 -12.29
N ALA A 270 -16.25 4.70 -11.20
CA ALA A 270 -16.00 5.62 -10.11
C ALA A 270 -15.12 6.79 -10.54
N LEU A 271 -14.04 6.54 -11.27
CA LEU A 271 -13.15 7.59 -11.78
C LEU A 271 -13.85 8.45 -12.86
N ALA A 272 -14.70 7.84 -13.69
CA ALA A 272 -15.39 8.55 -14.77
C ALA A 272 -16.56 9.43 -14.30
N GLY A 273 -17.32 8.99 -13.26
CA GLY A 273 -18.63 9.58 -12.95
C GLY A 273 -18.76 10.27 -11.59
N VAL A 274 -18.11 9.75 -10.56
CA VAL A 274 -18.40 10.15 -9.16
C VAL A 274 -17.37 11.16 -8.61
N VAL A 275 -16.14 11.13 -9.09
CA VAL A 275 -15.03 11.87 -8.45
C VAL A 275 -14.99 13.35 -8.84
N GLY A 276 -15.61 13.74 -9.97
CA GLY A 276 -15.45 15.10 -10.48
C GLY A 276 -13.97 15.47 -10.70
N ARG A 277 -13.62 16.73 -10.83
CA ARG A 277 -12.23 17.17 -10.98
C ARG A 277 -11.44 16.89 -9.68
N ALA A 278 -10.62 15.85 -9.69
CA ALA A 278 -9.60 15.63 -8.67
C ALA A 278 -8.39 16.53 -8.99
N VAL A 279 -8.08 17.47 -8.11
CA VAL A 279 -6.92 18.37 -8.29
C VAL A 279 -5.77 17.78 -7.48
N PRO A 280 -4.70 17.29 -8.13
CA PRO A 280 -3.51 16.80 -7.43
C PRO A 280 -2.75 17.96 -6.77
N PRO A 281 -1.86 17.68 -5.81
CA PRO A 281 -0.91 18.67 -5.32
C PRO A 281 -0.12 19.28 -6.48
N ALA A 282 0.08 20.60 -6.47
CA ALA A 282 0.60 21.33 -7.63
C ALA A 282 2.02 20.91 -8.06
N ALA A 283 2.84 20.42 -7.12
CA ALA A 283 4.19 19.92 -7.37
C ALA A 283 4.27 18.41 -7.58
N LEU A 284 3.13 17.70 -7.66
CA LEU A 284 3.13 16.24 -7.84
C LEU A 284 3.76 15.85 -9.19
N GLY A 285 4.78 15.01 -9.13
CA GLY A 285 5.48 14.52 -10.31
C GLY A 285 6.44 15.53 -10.95
N LYS A 286 6.54 16.76 -10.44
CA LYS A 286 7.47 17.75 -10.98
C LYS A 286 8.88 17.51 -10.47
N VAL A 287 9.82 17.52 -11.39
CA VAL A 287 11.26 17.55 -11.11
C VAL A 287 11.63 18.99 -10.85
N GLU A 288 12.22 19.29 -9.69
CA GLU A 288 12.74 20.63 -9.37
C GLU A 288 14.14 20.77 -9.96
N ASP A 289 14.39 21.95 -10.52
CA ASP A 289 15.70 22.34 -11.06
C ASP A 289 16.78 22.52 -9.98
#